data_92952eecb0f4c52ed437e40f1c815b51
#
_entry.id   92952eecb0f4c52ed437e40f1c815b51
#
_cell.length_a   1.000
_cell.length_b   1.000
_cell.length_c   1.000
_cell.angle_alpha   90.00
_cell.angle_beta   90.00
_cell.angle_gamma   90.00
#
_symmetry.space_group_name_H-M   'P 1'
#
loop_
_entity.id
_entity.type
_entity.pdbx_description
1 polymer ?
#
loop_
_entity_poly.entity_id
_entity_poly.type
_entity_poly.pdbx_seq_one_letter_code
_entity_poly.pdbx_strand_id
1 'polypeptide(L)'
;MTIIWGDKVYLRPFEDDLTNDEIARVYHWSGDEQVLRWSGGAPTDLTLAEFSERLRSERGYRPVNRRAFLIITREHELIGRIGCFAIDWQKQTAEMGIVIGESTAWGKGYGRDAINTLLPHIFGTTPLQHINLFTFPENLRAQHCFAACGFRVVGSARRFSPDIGEFDGIEMEITRLEFRTRQSYPIPIPQDAQ
;
A
#
# COMPACT_ATOMS: atom_id res chain seq x y z
N MET A 1 -11.45 13.58 4.44
CA MET A 1 -10.30 13.07 5.23
C MET A 1 -9.13 14.02 5.06
N THR A 2 -8.14 13.98 5.97
CA THR A 2 -7.00 14.90 5.94
C THR A 2 -5.85 14.31 5.13
N ILE A 3 -5.14 15.14 4.37
CA ILE A 3 -3.86 14.77 3.74
C ILE A 3 -2.84 14.47 4.85
N ILE A 4 -2.07 13.40 4.69
CA ILE A 4 -1.06 12.97 5.64
C ILE A 4 0.31 13.18 5.00
N TRP A 5 1.16 13.99 5.64
CA TRP A 5 2.44 14.39 5.09
C TRP A 5 3.59 13.51 5.59
N GLY A 6 4.35 12.93 4.66
CA GLY A 6 5.62 12.24 4.89
C GLY A 6 6.82 13.09 4.46
N ASP A 7 8.00 12.51 4.44
CA ASP A 7 9.23 13.21 4.03
C ASP A 7 9.34 13.40 2.52
N LYS A 8 9.05 12.32 1.75
CA LYS A 8 9.15 12.28 0.28
C LYS A 8 7.81 12.33 -0.41
N VAL A 9 6.75 11.86 0.28
CA VAL A 9 5.40 11.79 -0.27
C VAL A 9 4.39 12.42 0.67
N TYR A 10 3.18 12.62 0.16
CA TYR A 10 1.99 12.77 0.99
C TYR A 10 0.92 11.77 0.55
N LEU A 11 0.05 11.43 1.49
CA LEU A 11 -1.05 10.50 1.28
C LEU A 11 -2.35 11.31 1.20
N ARG A 12 -3.01 11.27 0.05
CA ARG A 12 -4.33 11.87 -0.18
C ARG A 12 -5.37 10.77 -0.13
N PRO A 13 -6.51 10.97 0.59
CA PRO A 13 -7.57 9.99 0.61
C PRO A 13 -8.00 9.57 -0.80
N PHE A 14 -8.20 8.26 -0.99
CA PHE A 14 -8.60 7.72 -2.30
C PHE A 14 -9.98 8.21 -2.73
N GLU A 15 -10.83 8.59 -1.78
CA GLU A 15 -12.16 9.11 -2.01
C GLU A 15 -12.18 10.56 -2.53
N ASP A 16 -11.06 11.27 -2.48
CA ASP A 16 -10.95 12.63 -3.02
C ASP A 16 -10.90 12.59 -4.57
N ASP A 17 -11.32 13.67 -5.24
CA ASP A 17 -11.41 13.69 -6.69
C ASP A 17 -10.05 13.47 -7.39
N LEU A 18 -10.02 12.52 -8.35
CA LEU A 18 -8.90 12.30 -9.27
C LEU A 18 -9.09 13.17 -10.52
N THR A 19 -8.04 13.78 -10.95
CA THR A 19 -8.01 14.43 -12.26
C THR A 19 -8.05 13.38 -13.37
N ASN A 20 -8.35 13.81 -14.60
CA ASN A 20 -8.31 12.89 -15.74
C ASN A 20 -6.91 12.31 -15.96
N ASP A 21 -5.85 13.08 -15.72
CA ASP A 21 -4.46 12.62 -15.84
C ASP A 21 -4.13 11.56 -14.78
N GLU A 22 -4.60 11.74 -13.56
CA GLU A 22 -4.43 10.73 -12.49
C GLU A 22 -5.17 9.45 -12.80
N ILE A 23 -6.40 9.54 -13.36
CA ILE A 23 -7.15 8.37 -13.81
C ILE A 23 -6.40 7.65 -14.93
N ALA A 24 -5.87 8.38 -15.91
CA ALA A 24 -5.09 7.80 -17.00
C ALA A 24 -3.82 7.10 -16.49
N ARG A 25 -3.14 7.64 -15.47
CA ARG A 25 -2.00 6.98 -14.81
C ARG A 25 -2.41 5.67 -14.13
N VAL A 26 -3.48 5.69 -13.34
CA VAL A 26 -3.97 4.48 -12.67
C VAL A 26 -4.41 3.41 -13.69
N TYR A 27 -5.02 3.84 -14.80
CA TYR A 27 -5.37 2.96 -15.90
C TYR A 27 -4.13 2.35 -16.56
N HIS A 28 -3.09 3.15 -16.83
CA HIS A 28 -1.82 2.66 -17.35
C HIS A 28 -1.22 1.56 -16.46
N TRP A 29 -1.20 1.75 -15.13
CA TRP A 29 -0.68 0.75 -14.20
C TRP A 29 -1.48 -0.56 -14.23
N SER A 30 -2.78 -0.51 -14.55
CA SER A 30 -3.62 -1.71 -14.64
C SER A 30 -3.37 -2.54 -15.91
N GLY A 31 -2.54 -2.06 -16.83
CA GLY A 31 -2.06 -2.77 -18.00
C GLY A 31 -0.54 -3.01 -18.01
N ASP A 32 0.20 -2.47 -17.04
CA ASP A 32 1.66 -2.60 -16.97
C ASP A 32 2.05 -3.96 -16.38
N GLU A 33 2.64 -4.84 -17.19
CA GLU A 33 3.06 -6.19 -16.78
C GLU A 33 4.03 -6.18 -15.60
N GLN A 34 4.93 -5.19 -15.51
CA GLN A 34 5.88 -5.10 -14.40
C GLN A 34 5.17 -4.77 -13.08
N VAL A 35 4.16 -3.92 -13.13
CA VAL A 35 3.33 -3.58 -11.96
C VAL A 35 2.46 -4.77 -11.57
N LEU A 36 1.78 -5.38 -12.54
CA LEU A 36 0.88 -6.50 -12.33
C LEU A 36 1.59 -7.71 -11.74
N ARG A 37 2.80 -8.03 -12.24
CA ARG A 37 3.64 -9.11 -11.72
C ARG A 37 3.81 -9.07 -10.20
N TRP A 38 3.91 -7.87 -9.62
CA TRP A 38 4.19 -7.70 -8.19
C TRP A 38 2.98 -7.28 -7.36
N SER A 39 1.89 -6.87 -8.00
CA SER A 39 0.64 -6.52 -7.32
C SER A 39 -0.35 -7.68 -7.21
N GLY A 40 -0.13 -8.76 -7.96
CA GLY A 40 -1.05 -9.91 -8.00
C GLY A 40 -2.37 -9.60 -8.69
N GLY A 41 -2.40 -8.59 -9.58
CA GLY A 41 -3.54 -8.25 -10.41
C GLY A 41 -3.44 -8.84 -11.81
N ALA A 42 -4.57 -8.89 -12.55
CA ALA A 42 -4.61 -9.14 -13.98
C ALA A 42 -4.77 -7.83 -14.75
N PRO A 43 -4.37 -7.81 -16.04
CA PRO A 43 -4.64 -6.67 -16.90
C PRO A 43 -6.13 -6.36 -16.98
N THR A 44 -6.50 -5.09 -16.97
CA THR A 44 -7.89 -4.69 -17.19
C THR A 44 -8.26 -4.83 -18.67
N ASP A 45 -9.43 -5.35 -18.93
CA ASP A 45 -10.06 -5.41 -20.27
C ASP A 45 -10.92 -4.19 -20.58
N LEU A 46 -11.08 -3.28 -19.63
CA LEU A 46 -11.86 -2.07 -19.78
C LEU A 46 -11.15 -1.04 -20.66
N THR A 47 -11.90 -0.29 -21.44
CA THR A 47 -11.39 0.95 -22.06
C THR A 47 -11.13 2.01 -20.98
N LEU A 48 -10.34 3.03 -21.28
CA LEU A 48 -10.08 4.14 -20.36
C LEU A 48 -11.39 4.83 -19.93
N ALA A 49 -12.39 4.95 -20.81
CA ALA A 49 -13.67 5.57 -20.50
C ALA A 49 -14.45 4.73 -19.47
N GLU A 50 -14.58 3.43 -19.70
CA GLU A 50 -15.26 2.50 -18.78
C GLU A 50 -14.53 2.43 -17.42
N PHE A 51 -13.20 2.36 -17.44
CA PHE A 51 -12.37 2.38 -16.24
C PHE A 51 -12.57 3.67 -15.43
N SER A 52 -12.62 4.81 -16.13
CA SER A 52 -12.86 6.12 -15.53
C SER A 52 -14.25 6.19 -14.87
N GLU A 53 -15.28 5.70 -15.54
CA GLU A 53 -16.64 5.65 -15.02
C GLU A 53 -16.73 4.74 -13.79
N ARG A 54 -16.17 3.53 -13.88
CA ARG A 54 -16.09 2.59 -12.75
C ARG A 54 -15.36 3.21 -11.56
N LEU A 55 -14.18 3.78 -11.79
CA LEU A 55 -13.37 4.39 -10.74
C LEU A 55 -14.10 5.56 -10.07
N ARG A 56 -14.88 6.34 -10.80
CA ARG A 56 -15.71 7.43 -10.27
C ARG A 56 -16.93 6.93 -9.52
N SER A 57 -17.57 5.87 -9.97
CA SER A 57 -18.73 5.28 -9.28
C SER A 57 -18.38 4.67 -7.94
N GLU A 58 -17.18 4.09 -7.81
CA GLU A 58 -16.68 3.50 -6.56
C GLU A 58 -16.33 4.55 -5.48
N ARG A 59 -16.15 5.83 -5.86
CA ARG A 59 -15.66 6.89 -4.96
C ARG A 59 -16.62 7.34 -3.89
N GLY A 60 -17.90 7.36 -4.18
CA GLY A 60 -18.93 7.68 -3.19
C GLY A 60 -19.04 6.62 -2.08
N TYR A 61 -18.47 5.45 -2.32
CA TYR A 61 -18.55 4.31 -1.42
C TYR A 61 -17.32 4.28 -0.49
N ARG A 62 -17.55 4.56 0.79
CA ARG A 62 -16.55 4.48 1.85
C ARG A 62 -16.80 3.24 2.70
N PRO A 63 -16.25 2.08 2.32
CA PRO A 63 -16.47 0.88 3.10
C PRO A 63 -15.86 1.04 4.50
N VAL A 64 -16.63 0.63 5.50
CA VAL A 64 -16.21 0.73 6.92
C VAL A 64 -14.95 -0.08 7.22
N ASN A 65 -14.68 -1.09 6.39
CA ASN A 65 -13.56 -2.02 6.53
C ASN A 65 -12.37 -1.71 5.61
N ARG A 66 -12.28 -0.46 5.09
CA ARG A 66 -11.18 -0.03 4.21
C ARG A 66 -10.73 1.39 4.57
N ARG A 67 -9.43 1.64 4.44
CA ARG A 67 -8.80 2.95 4.47
C ARG A 67 -7.77 3.00 3.34
N ALA A 68 -8.03 3.76 2.29
CA ALA A 68 -7.18 3.81 1.10
C ALA A 68 -6.71 5.23 0.82
N PHE A 69 -5.49 5.34 0.31
CA PHE A 69 -4.83 6.60 0.00
C PHE A 69 -4.07 6.50 -1.32
N LEU A 70 -3.98 7.60 -2.02
CA LEU A 70 -3.07 7.82 -3.12
C LEU A 70 -1.71 8.25 -2.58
N ILE A 71 -0.64 7.77 -3.19
CA ILE A 71 0.74 8.17 -2.88
C ILE A 71 1.16 9.21 -3.90
N ILE A 72 1.42 10.42 -3.42
CA ILE A 72 1.77 11.56 -4.27
C ILE A 72 3.10 12.12 -3.80
N THR A 73 4.03 12.36 -4.74
CA THR A 73 5.35 12.92 -4.42
C THR A 73 5.24 14.39 -4.00
N ARG A 74 6.33 14.96 -3.48
CA ARG A 74 6.39 16.40 -3.14
C ARG A 74 6.27 17.31 -4.36
N GLU A 75 6.57 16.78 -5.54
CA GLU A 75 6.40 17.43 -6.83
C GLU A 75 4.97 17.29 -7.40
N HIS A 76 4.04 16.78 -6.58
CA HIS A 76 2.62 16.57 -6.92
C HIS A 76 2.37 15.49 -7.99
N GLU A 77 3.27 14.53 -8.14
CA GLU A 77 3.08 13.40 -9.03
C GLU A 77 2.41 12.22 -8.31
N LEU A 78 1.30 11.72 -8.83
CA LEU A 78 0.69 10.49 -8.38
C LEU A 78 1.55 9.30 -8.83
N ILE A 79 2.07 8.52 -7.87
CA ILE A 79 2.99 7.39 -8.14
C ILE A 79 2.47 6.05 -7.66
N GLY A 80 1.37 6.02 -6.90
CA GLY A 80 0.89 4.75 -6.36
C GLY A 80 -0.31 4.88 -5.44
N ARG A 81 -0.60 3.80 -4.76
CA ARG A 81 -1.66 3.71 -3.75
C ARG A 81 -1.23 2.85 -2.57
N ILE A 82 -1.75 3.15 -1.40
CA ILE A 82 -1.52 2.42 -0.15
C ILE A 82 -2.79 2.41 0.69
N GLY A 83 -2.98 1.39 1.52
CA GLY A 83 -4.10 1.38 2.44
C GLY A 83 -4.19 0.14 3.30
N CYS A 84 -5.18 0.14 4.19
CA CYS A 84 -5.61 -1.02 4.96
C CYS A 84 -6.99 -1.46 4.46
N PHE A 85 -7.18 -2.75 4.32
CA PHE A 85 -8.42 -3.39 3.87
C PHE A 85 -8.69 -4.64 4.72
N ALA A 86 -9.81 -5.29 4.49
CA ALA A 86 -10.27 -6.41 5.31
C ALA A 86 -10.21 -6.09 6.83
N ILE A 87 -10.51 -4.83 7.20
CA ILE A 87 -10.44 -4.38 8.58
C ILE A 87 -11.50 -5.11 9.38
N ASP A 88 -11.06 -5.87 10.39
CA ASP A 88 -11.91 -6.49 11.39
C ASP A 88 -11.80 -5.67 12.71
N TRP A 89 -12.82 -4.85 12.96
CA TRP A 89 -12.85 -3.97 14.11
C TRP A 89 -12.97 -4.73 15.44
N GLN A 90 -13.54 -5.94 15.43
CA GLN A 90 -13.69 -6.76 16.62
C GLN A 90 -12.35 -7.42 16.99
N LYS A 91 -11.66 -7.98 16.01
CA LYS A 91 -10.33 -8.56 16.18
C LYS A 91 -9.21 -7.51 16.21
N GLN A 92 -9.53 -6.27 15.81
CA GLN A 92 -8.58 -5.17 15.71
C GLN A 92 -7.42 -5.47 14.75
N THR A 93 -7.73 -6.13 13.64
CA THR A 93 -6.76 -6.53 12.60
C THR A 93 -7.08 -5.90 11.27
N ALA A 94 -6.08 -5.74 10.42
CA ALA A 94 -6.23 -5.29 9.04
C ALA A 94 -5.13 -5.87 8.16
N GLU A 95 -5.40 -6.00 6.86
CA GLU A 95 -4.38 -6.28 5.85
C GLU A 95 -3.95 -4.97 5.17
N MET A 96 -2.64 -4.72 5.08
CA MET A 96 -2.09 -3.57 4.37
C MET A 96 -1.64 -3.98 2.96
N GLY A 97 -1.94 -3.11 1.99
CA GLY A 97 -1.42 -3.23 0.63
C GLY A 97 -0.82 -1.93 0.15
N ILE A 98 0.23 -2.04 -0.64
CA ILE A 98 0.88 -0.92 -1.30
C ILE A 98 1.28 -1.30 -2.72
N VAL A 99 1.01 -0.40 -3.68
CA VAL A 99 1.48 -0.50 -5.06
C VAL A 99 2.11 0.84 -5.44
N ILE A 100 3.38 0.81 -5.83
CA ILE A 100 4.01 1.91 -6.58
C ILE A 100 3.84 1.57 -8.05
N GLY A 101 2.92 2.26 -8.71
CA GLY A 101 2.57 2.02 -10.11
C GLY A 101 3.57 2.60 -11.09
N GLU A 102 4.28 3.67 -10.72
CA GLU A 102 5.35 4.23 -11.54
C GLU A 102 6.64 3.43 -11.34
N SER A 103 7.04 2.61 -12.31
CA SER A 103 8.26 1.79 -12.22
C SER A 103 9.52 2.64 -12.05
N THR A 104 9.55 3.84 -12.64
CA THR A 104 10.64 4.82 -12.49
C THR A 104 10.78 5.37 -11.06
N ALA A 105 9.76 5.19 -10.22
CA ALA A 105 9.79 5.58 -8.80
C ALA A 105 10.32 4.45 -7.88
N TRP A 106 10.55 3.26 -8.42
CA TRP A 106 11.05 2.13 -7.62
C TRP A 106 12.50 2.34 -7.15
N GLY A 107 12.82 1.80 -5.98
CA GLY A 107 14.17 1.90 -5.40
C GLY A 107 14.51 3.26 -4.77
N LYS A 108 13.65 4.28 -4.94
CA LYS A 108 13.90 5.66 -4.46
C LYS A 108 13.39 5.94 -3.03
N GLY A 109 12.91 4.92 -2.33
CA GLY A 109 12.45 5.03 -0.94
C GLY A 109 11.01 5.54 -0.77
N TYR A 110 10.28 5.84 -1.84
CA TYR A 110 8.89 6.33 -1.76
C TYR A 110 7.94 5.34 -1.07
N GLY A 111 8.09 4.03 -1.34
CA GLY A 111 7.27 3.01 -0.67
C GLY A 111 7.51 2.95 0.83
N ARG A 112 8.78 3.04 1.27
CA ARG A 112 9.14 3.11 2.70
C ARG A 112 8.54 4.34 3.34
N ASP A 113 8.66 5.50 2.70
CA ASP A 113 8.13 6.75 3.23
C ASP A 113 6.60 6.71 3.34
N ALA A 114 5.91 6.19 2.31
CA ALA A 114 4.46 6.03 2.34
C ALA A 114 3.98 5.13 3.50
N ILE A 115 4.67 4.01 3.75
CA ILE A 115 4.35 3.11 4.87
C ILE A 115 4.60 3.80 6.21
N ASN A 116 5.75 4.45 6.38
CA ASN A 116 6.10 5.17 7.60
C ASN A 116 5.17 6.38 7.86
N THR A 117 4.57 6.92 6.81
CA THR A 117 3.54 7.97 6.89
C THR A 117 2.17 7.40 7.28
N LEU A 118 1.81 6.23 6.75
CA LEU A 118 0.50 5.62 7.00
C LEU A 118 0.40 5.01 8.39
N LEU A 119 1.41 4.27 8.85
CA LEU A 119 1.35 3.52 10.12
C LEU A 119 1.04 4.41 11.35
N PRO A 120 1.69 5.58 11.56
CA PRO A 120 1.34 6.49 12.65
C PRO A 120 -0.11 6.94 12.60
N HIS A 121 -0.62 7.25 11.38
CA HIS A 121 -2.00 7.67 11.19
C HIS A 121 -2.97 6.54 11.54
N ILE A 122 -2.77 5.34 11.02
CA ILE A 122 -3.66 4.20 11.29
C ILE A 122 -3.62 3.84 12.77
N PHE A 123 -2.45 3.66 13.37
CA PHE A 123 -2.36 3.33 14.79
C PHE A 123 -2.77 4.49 15.71
N GLY A 124 -2.68 5.74 15.27
CA GLY A 124 -3.10 6.92 16.03
C GLY A 124 -4.61 7.16 16.01
N THR A 125 -5.30 6.79 14.92
CA THR A 125 -6.71 7.14 14.68
C THR A 125 -7.68 5.96 14.73
N THR A 126 -7.17 4.74 14.89
CA THR A 126 -8.00 3.52 14.93
C THR A 126 -7.62 2.63 16.12
N PRO A 127 -8.48 1.68 16.54
CA PRO A 127 -8.14 0.72 17.59
C PRO A 127 -7.29 -0.47 17.10
N LEU A 128 -6.86 -0.52 15.85
CA LEU A 128 -6.11 -1.65 15.28
C LEU A 128 -4.88 -2.01 16.12
N GLN A 129 -4.69 -3.29 16.38
CA GLN A 129 -3.55 -3.84 17.13
C GLN A 129 -2.56 -4.57 16.23
N HIS A 130 -3.04 -5.17 15.14
CA HIS A 130 -2.25 -5.96 14.21
C HIS A 130 -2.49 -5.49 12.77
N ILE A 131 -1.43 -5.30 12.02
CA ILE A 131 -1.47 -5.07 10.57
C ILE A 131 -0.59 -6.12 9.94
N ASN A 132 -1.19 -6.98 9.13
CA ASN A 132 -0.48 -7.96 8.33
C ASN A 132 -0.44 -7.54 6.86
N LEU A 133 0.43 -8.15 6.10
CA LEU A 133 0.52 -8.03 4.64
C LEU A 133 1.05 -9.33 4.05
N PHE A 134 0.85 -9.47 2.73
CA PHE A 134 1.40 -10.58 1.97
C PHE A 134 2.23 -10.04 0.81
N THR A 135 3.28 -10.77 0.47
CA THR A 135 4.09 -10.48 -0.71
C THR A 135 4.60 -11.78 -1.33
N PHE A 136 4.94 -11.75 -2.60
CA PHE A 136 5.50 -12.92 -3.28
C PHE A 136 6.89 -13.27 -2.71
N PRO A 137 7.25 -14.58 -2.62
CA PRO A 137 8.57 -14.99 -2.15
C PRO A 137 9.73 -14.37 -2.95
N GLU A 138 9.53 -14.14 -4.25
CA GLU A 138 10.52 -13.57 -5.15
C GLU A 138 10.61 -12.04 -5.07
N ASN A 139 9.63 -11.39 -4.43
CA ASN A 139 9.62 -9.93 -4.29
C ASN A 139 10.49 -9.45 -3.13
N LEU A 140 11.79 -9.74 -3.20
CA LEU A 140 12.76 -9.38 -2.16
C LEU A 140 12.79 -7.88 -1.88
N ARG A 141 12.58 -7.05 -2.93
CA ARG A 141 12.52 -5.59 -2.78
C ARG A 141 11.39 -5.18 -1.82
N ALA A 142 10.20 -5.76 -1.96
CA ALA A 142 9.07 -5.46 -1.08
C ALA A 142 9.34 -5.99 0.33
N GLN A 143 9.85 -7.20 0.47
CA GLN A 143 10.18 -7.79 1.77
C GLN A 143 11.19 -6.92 2.54
N HIS A 144 12.28 -6.47 1.89
CA HIS A 144 13.24 -5.55 2.49
C HIS A 144 12.61 -4.21 2.88
N CYS A 145 11.71 -3.67 2.02
CA CYS A 145 11.00 -2.43 2.32
C CYS A 145 10.12 -2.59 3.57
N PHE A 146 9.34 -3.66 3.65
CA PHE A 146 8.46 -3.94 4.80
C PHE A 146 9.26 -4.18 6.08
N ALA A 147 10.33 -4.96 6.01
CA ALA A 147 11.23 -5.19 7.16
C ALA A 147 11.84 -3.87 7.67
N ALA A 148 12.27 -2.99 6.76
CA ALA A 148 12.77 -1.67 7.11
C ALA A 148 11.70 -0.76 7.75
N CYS A 149 10.41 -1.00 7.50
CA CYS A 149 9.28 -0.32 8.16
C CYS A 149 8.85 -1.00 9.47
N GLY A 150 9.45 -2.15 9.84
CA GLY A 150 9.22 -2.84 11.09
C GLY A 150 8.31 -4.05 11.02
N PHE A 151 7.89 -4.44 9.84
CA PHE A 151 7.21 -5.71 9.68
C PHE A 151 8.19 -6.87 9.84
N ARG A 152 7.77 -7.92 10.51
CA ARG A 152 8.52 -9.17 10.63
C ARG A 152 7.80 -10.29 9.86
N VAL A 153 8.55 -11.22 9.30
CA VAL A 153 7.99 -12.43 8.71
C VAL A 153 7.38 -13.28 9.82
N VAL A 154 6.12 -13.70 9.64
CA VAL A 154 5.41 -14.58 10.58
C VAL A 154 5.12 -15.95 9.98
N GLY A 155 5.21 -16.08 8.66
CA GLY A 155 5.00 -17.35 8.00
C GLY A 155 4.92 -17.22 6.48
N SER A 156 4.47 -18.32 5.87
CA SER A 156 4.04 -18.37 4.48
C SER A 156 2.69 -19.06 4.42
N ALA A 157 1.84 -18.61 3.51
CA ALA A 157 0.51 -19.18 3.33
C ALA A 157 0.17 -19.29 1.84
N ARG A 158 -0.57 -20.35 1.49
CA ARG A 158 -1.23 -20.43 0.20
C ARG A 158 -2.35 -19.40 0.16
N ARG A 159 -2.31 -18.55 -0.83
CA ARG A 159 -3.28 -17.46 -1.04
C ARG A 159 -4.01 -17.67 -2.35
N PHE A 160 -5.18 -17.06 -2.43
CA PHE A 160 -5.97 -17.04 -3.67
C PHE A 160 -6.26 -15.60 -4.05
N SER A 161 -5.98 -15.25 -5.29
CA SER A 161 -6.42 -14.02 -5.93
C SER A 161 -7.36 -14.37 -7.09
N PRO A 162 -8.51 -13.68 -7.25
CA PRO A 162 -9.37 -13.85 -8.40
C PRO A 162 -8.65 -13.66 -9.74
N ASP A 163 -7.61 -12.83 -9.76
CA ASP A 163 -6.89 -12.42 -10.95
C ASP A 163 -5.81 -13.41 -11.39
N ILE A 164 -5.10 -14.04 -10.44
CA ILE A 164 -3.93 -14.90 -10.72
C ILE A 164 -4.08 -16.33 -10.18
N GLY A 165 -5.19 -16.63 -9.50
CA GLY A 165 -5.42 -17.94 -8.88
C GLY A 165 -4.66 -18.12 -7.57
N GLU A 166 -4.25 -19.38 -7.29
CA GLU A 166 -3.49 -19.71 -6.09
C GLU A 166 -2.01 -19.34 -6.23
N PHE A 167 -1.45 -18.79 -5.16
CA PHE A 167 -0.03 -18.45 -5.07
C PHE A 167 0.50 -18.61 -3.64
N ASP A 168 1.80 -18.80 -3.50
CA ASP A 168 2.46 -18.80 -2.19
C ASP A 168 2.77 -17.35 -1.79
N GLY A 169 2.36 -16.96 -0.59
CA GLY A 169 2.62 -15.63 -0.04
C GLY A 169 3.47 -15.68 1.21
N ILE A 170 4.47 -14.82 1.30
CA ILE A 170 5.17 -14.53 2.55
C ILE A 170 4.28 -13.61 3.36
N GLU A 171 3.91 -14.04 4.56
CA GLU A 171 3.14 -13.24 5.49
C GLU A 171 4.06 -12.44 6.40
N MET A 172 3.82 -11.14 6.48
CA MET A 172 4.55 -10.25 7.40
C MET A 172 3.56 -9.46 8.25
N GLU A 173 3.95 -9.14 9.47
CA GLU A 173 3.11 -8.47 10.46
C GLU A 173 3.87 -7.37 11.20
N ILE A 174 3.14 -6.32 11.59
CA ILE A 174 3.55 -5.36 12.60
C ILE A 174 2.42 -5.17 13.61
N THR A 175 2.76 -5.22 14.90
CA THR A 175 1.81 -4.91 15.97
C THR A 175 1.93 -3.44 16.40
N ARG A 176 0.86 -2.90 16.99
CA ARG A 176 0.88 -1.57 17.62
C ARG A 176 2.00 -1.43 18.66
N LEU A 177 2.24 -2.48 19.42
CA LEU A 177 3.29 -2.48 20.45
C LEU A 177 4.68 -2.37 19.82
N GLU A 178 4.98 -3.19 18.83
CA GLU A 178 6.26 -3.16 18.09
C GLU A 178 6.48 -1.80 17.43
N PHE A 179 5.43 -1.24 16.81
CA PHE A 179 5.48 0.08 16.21
C PHE A 179 5.84 1.17 17.23
N ARG A 180 5.17 1.19 18.40
CA ARG A 180 5.44 2.16 19.47
C ARG A 180 6.85 2.01 20.05
N THR A 181 7.31 0.80 20.26
CA THR A 181 8.65 0.51 20.77
C THR A 181 9.72 1.05 19.81
N ARG A 182 9.55 0.88 18.49
CA ARG A 182 10.48 1.44 17.49
C ARG A 182 10.52 2.97 17.50
N GLN A 183 9.39 3.64 17.72
CA GLN A 183 9.37 5.09 17.83
C GLN A 183 10.06 5.60 19.09
N SER A 184 9.95 4.87 20.21
CA SER A 184 10.60 5.23 21.47
C SER A 184 12.11 4.95 21.49
N TYR A 185 12.55 3.94 20.72
CA TYR A 185 13.95 3.53 20.59
C TYR A 185 14.29 3.34 19.11
N PRO A 186 14.52 4.44 18.34
CA PRO A 186 14.85 4.30 16.93
C PRO A 186 16.15 3.50 16.79
N ILE A 187 16.05 2.30 16.21
CA ILE A 187 17.23 1.49 15.88
C ILE A 187 18.02 2.28 14.81
N PRO A 188 19.30 2.55 15.01
CA PRO A 188 20.13 3.19 13.99
C PRO A 188 20.05 2.38 12.69
N ILE A 189 19.72 3.01 11.58
CA ILE A 189 19.73 2.37 10.26
C ILE A 189 21.21 2.09 9.95
N PRO A 190 21.61 0.83 9.66
CA PRO A 190 22.95 0.56 9.17
C PRO A 190 23.22 1.42 7.93
N GLN A 191 24.36 2.12 7.88
CA GLN A 191 24.70 3.01 6.76
C GLN A 191 24.96 2.26 5.45
N ASP A 192 25.02 0.93 5.49
CA ASP A 192 25.38 0.03 4.37
C ASP A 192 24.14 -0.44 3.55
N ALA A 193 22.95 0.13 3.77
CA ALA A 193 21.72 -0.21 3.05
C ALA A 193 21.29 0.91 2.07
N GLN A 194 22.26 1.50 1.36
CA GLN A 194 22.00 2.41 0.24
C GLN A 194 22.00 1.67 -1.09
#